data_8f0bec113790ce5aac1a8783e9a184d1
#
_entry.id   8f0bec113790ce5aac1a8783e9a184d1
#
_cell.length_a   1.000
_cell.length_b   1.000
_cell.length_c   1.000
_cell.angle_alpha   90.00
_cell.angle_beta   90.00
_cell.angle_gamma   90.00
#
_symmetry.space_group_name_H-M   'P 1'
#
loop_
_entity.id
_entity.type
_entity.pdbx_description
1 polymer ?
#
loop_
_entity_poly.entity_id
_entity_poly.type
_entity_poly.pdbx_seq_one_letter_code
_entity_poly.pdbx_strand_id
1 'polypeptide(L)'
;MFQGFSQGAVDFLWGIRFNNERSWFQAHKEEYLTLVDRPMRELGAQVHQTMEELYPELGLNLHVSRIYRDARRLYGRGPYKDHLWFTLRRPKEEWVSLPAFYFEIAPEYYSFGMGCYDATPVTMAKLRARIDRDPEPLEKLARKLEKSPFQLEGELYKRPKGDPGPLLAPWYNRKSISFARDENCEGLLFQPELADQVLEGFRFLKPYYDYMLSLAGDPAPEGRV
;
A
#
# COMPACT_ATOMS: atom_id res chain seq x y z
N MET A 1 3.42 6.54 21.63
CA MET A 1 4.55 5.95 20.84
C MET A 1 4.25 4.48 20.66
N PHE A 2 4.37 3.99 19.44
CA PHE A 2 4.10 2.57 19.08
C PHE A 2 5.03 1.61 19.84
N GLN A 3 4.49 0.52 20.36
CA GLN A 3 5.21 -0.46 21.17
C GLN A 3 5.25 -1.88 20.55
N GLY A 4 4.81 -2.01 19.32
CA GLY A 4 4.57 -3.30 18.65
C GLY A 4 3.10 -3.69 18.69
N PHE A 5 2.70 -4.56 17.77
CA PHE A 5 1.46 -5.30 17.92
C PHE A 5 1.66 -6.42 18.96
N SER A 6 0.59 -7.11 19.30
CA SER A 6 0.66 -8.30 20.18
C SER A 6 0.16 -9.53 19.43
N GLN A 7 0.48 -10.73 19.95
CA GLN A 7 -0.13 -11.96 19.45
C GLN A 7 -1.67 -11.86 19.51
N GLY A 8 -2.22 -11.22 20.54
CA GLY A 8 -3.67 -10.98 20.66
C GLY A 8 -4.27 -10.17 19.50
N ALA A 9 -3.50 -9.31 18.83
CA ALA A 9 -3.96 -8.63 17.61
C ALA A 9 -4.18 -9.62 16.46
N VAL A 10 -3.23 -10.54 16.27
CA VAL A 10 -3.31 -11.59 15.24
C VAL A 10 -4.46 -12.55 15.55
N ASP A 11 -4.58 -12.95 16.81
CA ASP A 11 -5.65 -13.84 17.29
C ASP A 11 -7.04 -13.20 17.10
N PHE A 12 -7.17 -11.90 17.38
CA PHE A 12 -8.40 -11.15 17.10
C PHE A 12 -8.74 -11.16 15.61
N LEU A 13 -7.76 -10.93 14.72
CA LEU A 13 -7.98 -10.92 13.27
C LEU A 13 -8.40 -12.32 12.76
N TRP A 14 -7.85 -13.39 13.30
CA TRP A 14 -8.35 -14.75 13.07
C TRP A 14 -9.77 -14.94 13.61
N GLY A 15 -10.02 -14.48 14.83
CA GLY A 15 -11.33 -14.56 15.48
C GLY A 15 -12.44 -13.92 14.65
N ILE A 16 -12.22 -12.67 14.15
CA ILE A 16 -13.21 -11.97 13.33
C ILE A 16 -13.38 -12.60 11.94
N ARG A 17 -12.37 -13.25 11.40
CA ARG A 17 -12.47 -13.99 10.12
C ARG A 17 -13.43 -15.16 10.23
N PHE A 18 -13.36 -15.93 11.30
CA PHE A 18 -14.20 -17.12 11.50
C PHE A 18 -15.58 -16.81 12.11
N ASN A 19 -15.71 -15.64 12.79
CA ASN A 19 -16.94 -15.24 13.48
C ASN A 19 -17.39 -13.85 13.00
N ASN A 20 -17.58 -13.67 11.70
CA ASN A 20 -17.83 -12.37 11.11
C ASN A 20 -19.28 -11.91 11.29
N GLU A 21 -19.71 -11.78 12.56
CA GLU A 21 -21.05 -11.41 12.98
C GLU A 21 -21.03 -10.24 13.98
N ARG A 22 -22.15 -9.47 14.00
CA ARG A 22 -22.27 -8.31 14.90
C ARG A 22 -22.20 -8.68 16.38
N SER A 23 -22.82 -9.79 16.76
CA SER A 23 -22.81 -10.29 18.14
C SER A 23 -21.40 -10.58 18.62
N TRP A 24 -20.62 -11.29 17.80
CA TRP A 24 -19.23 -11.61 18.13
C TRP A 24 -18.38 -10.34 18.24
N PHE A 25 -18.48 -9.44 17.27
CA PHE A 25 -17.70 -8.18 17.29
C PHE A 25 -18.07 -7.32 18.52
N GLN A 26 -19.33 -7.22 18.88
CA GLN A 26 -19.74 -6.45 20.06
C GLN A 26 -19.15 -7.02 21.35
N ALA A 27 -19.08 -8.34 21.49
CA ALA A 27 -18.46 -8.99 22.63
C ALA A 27 -16.93 -8.78 22.72
N HIS A 28 -16.25 -8.60 21.55
CA HIS A 28 -14.78 -8.45 21.48
C HIS A 28 -14.34 -7.03 21.06
N LYS A 29 -15.26 -6.05 21.16
CA LYS A 29 -14.97 -4.67 20.69
C LYS A 29 -13.82 -4.01 21.42
N GLU A 30 -13.69 -4.22 22.73
CA GLU A 30 -12.59 -3.67 23.53
C GLU A 30 -11.24 -4.29 23.13
N GLU A 31 -11.21 -5.58 22.80
CA GLU A 31 -10.02 -6.24 22.25
C GLU A 31 -9.63 -5.60 20.92
N TYR A 32 -10.57 -5.38 20.00
CA TYR A 32 -10.32 -4.65 18.76
C TYR A 32 -9.69 -3.29 19.01
N LEU A 33 -10.29 -2.49 19.89
CA LEU A 33 -9.84 -1.12 20.15
C LEU A 33 -8.45 -1.07 20.77
N THR A 34 -8.14 -2.02 21.66
CA THR A 34 -6.88 -2.03 22.41
C THR A 34 -5.75 -2.73 21.67
N LEU A 35 -6.04 -3.87 21.02
CA LEU A 35 -5.03 -4.73 20.44
C LEU A 35 -4.76 -4.43 18.94
N VAL A 36 -5.75 -3.89 18.21
CA VAL A 36 -5.64 -3.70 16.76
C VAL A 36 -5.70 -2.21 16.38
N ASP A 37 -6.79 -1.50 16.72
CA ASP A 37 -7.02 -0.12 16.25
C ASP A 37 -6.01 0.86 16.85
N ARG A 38 -5.78 0.79 18.17
CA ARG A 38 -4.82 1.70 18.84
C ARG A 38 -3.39 1.51 18.34
N PRO A 39 -2.79 0.30 18.32
CA PRO A 39 -1.46 0.11 17.77
C PRO A 39 -1.34 0.53 16.31
N MET A 40 -2.35 0.27 15.47
CA MET A 40 -2.38 0.71 14.08
C MET A 40 -2.31 2.23 13.96
N ARG A 41 -3.05 2.96 14.80
CA ARG A 41 -3.04 4.43 14.84
C ARG A 41 -1.71 4.98 15.36
N GLU A 42 -1.13 4.35 16.37
CA GLU A 42 0.16 4.75 16.94
C GLU A 42 1.29 4.55 15.92
N LEU A 43 1.33 3.39 15.24
CA LEU A 43 2.29 3.15 14.16
C LEU A 43 2.12 4.16 13.04
N GLY A 44 0.88 4.33 12.54
CA GLY A 44 0.59 5.27 11.48
C GLY A 44 0.96 6.71 11.83
N ALA A 45 0.66 7.17 13.05
CA ALA A 45 0.98 8.52 13.50
C ALA A 45 2.50 8.73 13.61
N GLN A 46 3.24 7.77 14.16
CA GLN A 46 4.70 7.85 14.30
C GLN A 46 5.39 7.89 12.93
N VAL A 47 5.01 6.99 12.01
CA VAL A 47 5.57 6.96 10.66
C VAL A 47 5.18 8.22 9.88
N HIS A 48 3.93 8.68 9.99
CA HIS A 48 3.46 9.91 9.34
C HIS A 48 4.25 11.12 9.78
N GLN A 49 4.41 11.32 11.10
CA GLN A 49 5.17 12.44 11.64
C GLN A 49 6.59 12.49 11.08
N THR A 50 7.30 11.35 11.07
CA THR A 50 8.67 11.31 10.54
C THR A 50 8.72 11.54 9.03
N MET A 51 7.74 11.01 8.27
CA MET A 51 7.64 11.26 6.83
C MET A 51 7.35 12.72 6.52
N GLU A 52 6.54 13.41 7.33
CA GLU A 52 6.25 14.84 7.20
C GLU A 52 7.48 15.70 7.52
N GLU A 53 8.26 15.32 8.53
CA GLU A 53 9.53 15.98 8.87
C GLU A 53 10.58 15.84 7.77
N LEU A 54 10.68 14.65 7.16
CA LEU A 54 11.67 14.34 6.11
C LEU A 54 11.27 14.87 4.73
N TYR A 55 9.98 14.88 4.42
CA TYR A 55 9.43 15.15 3.08
C TYR A 55 8.16 16.02 3.15
N PRO A 56 8.23 17.23 3.73
CA PRO A 56 7.05 18.09 3.91
C PRO A 56 6.39 18.46 2.58
N GLU A 57 7.16 18.48 1.49
CA GLU A 57 6.68 18.79 0.13
C GLU A 57 5.68 17.75 -0.41
N LEU A 58 5.64 16.53 0.15
CA LEU A 58 4.70 15.51 -0.27
C LEU A 58 3.27 15.80 0.18
N GLY A 59 3.07 16.55 1.27
CA GLY A 59 1.75 16.94 1.77
C GLY A 59 0.87 15.72 2.10
N LEU A 60 1.46 14.70 2.73
CA LEU A 60 0.78 13.44 3.03
C LEU A 60 -0.15 13.56 4.23
N ASN A 61 -1.32 12.94 4.15
CA ASN A 61 -2.26 12.78 5.25
C ASN A 61 -2.35 11.32 5.66
N LEU A 62 -2.36 11.06 6.97
CA LEU A 62 -2.62 9.74 7.51
C LEU A 62 -4.10 9.39 7.39
N HIS A 63 -4.40 8.23 6.83
CA HIS A 63 -5.73 7.64 6.84
C HIS A 63 -5.66 6.21 7.36
N VAL A 64 -6.34 5.94 8.47
CA VAL A 64 -6.49 4.59 9.04
C VAL A 64 -7.83 4.01 8.61
N SER A 65 -7.83 2.80 8.08
CA SER A 65 -9.05 2.13 7.62
C SER A 65 -9.97 1.80 8.81
N ARG A 66 -11.28 1.78 8.55
CA ARG A 66 -12.26 1.24 9.49
C ARG A 66 -12.35 -0.27 9.34
N ILE A 67 -12.62 -0.99 10.43
CA ILE A 67 -12.85 -2.43 10.38
C ILE A 67 -14.13 -2.81 9.62
N TYR A 68 -15.11 -1.92 9.58
CA TYR A 68 -16.38 -2.15 8.87
C TYR A 68 -16.18 -2.22 7.36
N ARG A 69 -16.77 -3.24 6.72
CA ARG A 69 -16.91 -3.27 5.25
C ARG A 69 -17.96 -2.26 4.79
N ASP A 70 -17.82 -1.74 3.59
CA ASP A 70 -18.87 -0.97 2.94
C ASP A 70 -20.06 -1.89 2.67
N ALA A 71 -21.23 -1.55 3.22
CA ALA A 71 -22.45 -2.35 3.07
C ALA A 71 -22.84 -2.59 1.59
N ARG A 72 -22.45 -1.69 0.68
CA ARG A 72 -22.67 -1.83 -0.77
C ARG A 72 -21.75 -2.87 -1.42
N ARG A 73 -20.69 -3.31 -0.73
CA ARG A 73 -19.62 -4.18 -1.26
C ARG A 73 -19.45 -5.48 -0.43
N LEU A 74 -20.50 -5.93 0.24
CA LEU A 74 -20.41 -7.14 1.07
C LEU A 74 -20.24 -8.41 0.22
N TYR A 75 -20.95 -8.54 -0.90
CA TYR A 75 -20.87 -9.69 -1.81
C TYR A 75 -20.88 -11.06 -1.09
N GLY A 76 -21.76 -11.21 -0.08
CA GLY A 76 -21.85 -12.42 0.75
C GLY A 76 -20.77 -12.56 1.84
N ARG A 77 -19.84 -11.62 1.95
CA ARG A 77 -18.87 -11.55 3.05
C ARG A 77 -19.49 -10.86 4.26
N GLY A 78 -19.08 -11.21 5.46
CA GLY A 78 -19.54 -10.59 6.69
C GLY A 78 -19.25 -9.08 6.79
N PRO A 79 -19.85 -8.38 7.77
CA PRO A 79 -19.82 -6.92 7.87
C PRO A 79 -18.45 -6.33 8.25
N TYR A 80 -17.50 -7.16 8.65
CA TYR A 80 -16.18 -6.71 9.09
C TYR A 80 -15.07 -7.19 8.16
N LYS A 81 -13.99 -6.42 8.08
CA LYS A 81 -12.73 -6.83 7.51
C LYS A 81 -11.96 -7.66 8.54
N ASP A 82 -11.18 -8.59 8.08
CA ASP A 82 -10.24 -9.39 8.85
C ASP A 82 -8.79 -8.87 8.73
N HIS A 83 -8.63 -7.66 8.23
CA HIS A 83 -7.38 -6.94 8.08
C HIS A 83 -7.62 -5.45 8.34
N LEU A 84 -6.57 -4.76 8.76
CA LEU A 84 -6.60 -3.32 8.99
C LEU A 84 -5.38 -2.69 8.33
N TRP A 85 -5.52 -1.48 7.75
CA TRP A 85 -4.43 -0.77 7.12
C TRP A 85 -4.47 0.73 7.42
N PHE A 86 -3.33 1.37 7.29
CA PHE A 86 -3.26 2.80 7.09
C PHE A 86 -2.61 3.14 5.76
N THR A 87 -2.87 4.34 5.27
CA THR A 87 -2.18 4.93 4.12
C THR A 87 -1.68 6.32 4.46
N LEU A 88 -0.51 6.67 3.92
CA LEU A 88 -0.04 8.05 3.82
C LEU A 88 -0.24 8.50 2.38
N ARG A 89 -1.15 9.45 2.18
CA ARG A 89 -1.62 9.86 0.85
C ARG A 89 -1.86 11.36 0.78
N ARG A 90 -1.84 11.92 -0.41
CA ARG A 90 -2.26 13.30 -0.66
C ARG A 90 -3.77 13.48 -0.40
N PRO A 91 -4.27 14.74 -0.32
CA PRO A 91 -5.69 15.03 -0.10
C PRO A 91 -6.63 14.25 -1.02
N LYS A 92 -7.85 13.96 -0.53
CA LYS A 92 -8.80 12.99 -1.09
C LYS A 92 -9.19 13.24 -2.55
N GLU A 93 -9.18 14.47 -3.02
CA GLU A 93 -9.62 14.84 -4.38
C GLU A 93 -8.71 14.25 -5.46
N GLU A 94 -7.46 13.95 -5.11
CA GLU A 94 -6.44 13.45 -6.04
C GLU A 94 -5.98 12.02 -5.74
N TRP A 95 -6.37 11.42 -4.59
CA TRP A 95 -5.71 10.20 -4.07
C TRP A 95 -5.94 8.93 -4.90
N VAL A 96 -7.03 8.85 -5.67
CA VAL A 96 -7.39 7.64 -6.43
C VAL A 96 -6.42 7.37 -7.57
N SER A 97 -5.85 8.43 -8.16
CA SER A 97 -4.92 8.34 -9.29
C SER A 97 -3.45 8.49 -8.91
N LEU A 98 -3.16 8.84 -7.66
CA LEU A 98 -1.82 9.15 -7.18
C LEU A 98 -1.28 8.02 -6.30
N PRO A 99 0.06 7.89 -6.21
CA PRO A 99 0.68 6.92 -5.33
C PRO A 99 0.40 7.23 -3.87
N ALA A 100 0.31 6.18 -3.05
CA ALA A 100 0.21 6.27 -1.59
C ALA A 100 1.11 5.22 -0.96
N PHE A 101 1.73 5.55 0.18
CA PHE A 101 2.38 4.56 1.04
C PHE A 101 1.33 3.87 1.89
N TYR A 102 1.56 2.62 2.25
CA TYR A 102 0.64 1.85 3.08
C TYR A 102 1.36 0.89 4.02
N PHE A 103 0.67 0.54 5.10
CA PHE A 103 0.93 -0.61 5.95
C PHE A 103 -0.38 -1.34 6.19
N GLU A 104 -0.38 -2.65 6.13
CA GLU A 104 -1.52 -3.53 6.39
C GLU A 104 -1.11 -4.66 7.33
N ILE A 105 -2.03 -5.06 8.23
CA ILE A 105 -1.93 -6.30 9.01
C ILE A 105 -3.16 -7.16 8.71
N ALA A 106 -2.92 -8.43 8.43
CA ALA A 106 -3.89 -9.50 8.23
C ALA A 106 -3.54 -10.68 9.14
N PRO A 107 -4.40 -11.71 9.29
CA PRO A 107 -4.09 -12.84 10.17
C PRO A 107 -2.81 -13.59 9.81
N GLU A 108 -2.48 -13.70 8.52
CA GLU A 108 -1.34 -14.49 8.03
C GLU A 108 -0.07 -13.70 7.88
N TYR A 109 -0.19 -12.40 7.60
CA TYR A 109 0.94 -11.56 7.21
C TYR A 109 0.73 -10.11 7.63
N TYR A 110 1.80 -9.34 7.63
CA TYR A 110 1.73 -7.91 7.48
C TYR A 110 2.47 -7.49 6.21
N SER A 111 2.02 -6.40 5.61
CA SER A 111 2.55 -5.89 4.35
C SER A 111 2.73 -4.39 4.44
N PHE A 112 3.79 -3.88 3.82
CA PHE A 112 3.97 -2.45 3.67
C PHE A 112 4.63 -2.13 2.34
N GLY A 113 4.35 -0.94 1.85
CA GLY A 113 4.82 -0.55 0.54
C GLY A 113 4.25 0.76 0.02
N MET A 114 4.21 0.86 -1.31
CA MET A 114 3.67 2.01 -2.01
C MET A 114 2.99 1.55 -3.31
N GLY A 115 1.92 2.22 -3.70
CA GLY A 115 1.28 1.92 -4.98
C GLY A 115 0.22 2.92 -5.39
N CYS A 116 -0.20 2.81 -6.66
CA CYS A 116 -1.35 3.48 -7.20
C CYS A 116 -2.53 2.52 -7.14
N TYR A 117 -3.34 2.62 -6.10
CA TYR A 117 -4.42 1.68 -5.77
C TYR A 117 -5.44 1.52 -6.92
N ASP A 118 -5.82 2.62 -7.57
CA ASP A 118 -6.69 2.63 -8.75
C ASP A 118 -6.02 3.44 -9.88
N ALA A 119 -4.86 2.95 -10.36
CA ALA A 119 -4.21 3.57 -11.50
C ALA A 119 -5.21 3.62 -12.68
N THR A 120 -5.47 4.81 -13.18
CA THR A 120 -6.36 4.94 -14.34
C THR A 120 -5.68 4.38 -15.60
N PRO A 121 -6.45 3.90 -16.60
CA PRO A 121 -5.86 3.53 -17.90
C PRO A 121 -4.98 4.62 -18.48
N VAL A 122 -5.34 5.90 -18.26
CA VAL A 122 -4.55 7.07 -18.69
C VAL A 122 -3.20 7.14 -17.98
N THR A 123 -3.16 6.92 -16.65
CA THR A 123 -1.92 6.89 -15.87
C THR A 123 -0.97 5.82 -16.41
N MET A 124 -1.49 4.61 -16.64
CA MET A 124 -0.67 3.52 -17.18
C MET A 124 -0.26 3.73 -18.64
N ALA A 125 -1.06 4.45 -19.43
CA ALA A 125 -0.67 4.86 -20.79
C ALA A 125 0.45 5.91 -20.76
N LYS A 126 0.40 6.88 -19.85
CA LYS A 126 1.48 7.85 -19.63
C LYS A 126 2.79 7.15 -19.23
N LEU A 127 2.71 6.15 -18.32
CA LEU A 127 3.87 5.34 -17.94
C LEU A 127 4.51 4.67 -19.17
N ARG A 128 3.71 3.99 -19.99
CA ARG A 128 4.21 3.34 -21.22
C ARG A 128 4.83 4.35 -22.19
N ALA A 129 4.15 5.45 -22.45
CA ALA A 129 4.67 6.49 -23.33
C ALA A 129 5.99 7.10 -22.82
N ARG A 130 6.16 7.21 -21.48
CA ARG A 130 7.41 7.64 -20.87
C ARG A 130 8.51 6.62 -21.06
N ILE A 131 8.21 5.32 -20.86
CA ILE A 131 9.15 4.23 -21.11
C ILE A 131 9.61 4.21 -22.57
N ASP A 132 8.67 4.34 -23.51
CA ASP A 132 8.97 4.33 -24.95
C ASP A 132 9.85 5.51 -25.37
N ARG A 133 9.69 6.68 -24.71
CA ARG A 133 10.46 7.89 -25.00
C ARG A 133 11.83 7.91 -24.32
N ASP A 134 11.89 7.52 -23.04
CA ASP A 134 13.09 7.59 -22.20
C ASP A 134 13.00 6.51 -21.10
N PRO A 135 13.49 5.29 -21.36
CA PRO A 135 13.43 4.17 -20.40
C PRO A 135 14.43 4.30 -19.25
N GLU A 136 15.54 5.03 -19.43
CA GLU A 136 16.70 5.01 -18.51
C GLU A 136 16.35 5.34 -17.05
N PRO A 137 15.51 6.36 -16.74
CA PRO A 137 15.14 6.65 -15.35
C PRO A 137 14.43 5.47 -14.67
N LEU A 138 13.52 4.80 -15.39
CA LEU A 138 12.80 3.64 -14.83
C LEU A 138 13.70 2.40 -14.75
N GLU A 139 14.62 2.20 -15.70
CA GLU A 139 15.58 1.09 -15.63
C GLU A 139 16.44 1.16 -14.37
N LYS A 140 16.91 2.36 -13.98
CA LYS A 140 17.67 2.56 -12.74
C LYS A 140 16.86 2.12 -11.51
N LEU A 141 15.59 2.50 -11.46
CA LEU A 141 14.67 2.11 -10.39
C LEU A 141 14.39 0.59 -10.42
N ALA A 142 14.11 0.02 -11.60
CA ALA A 142 13.84 -1.40 -11.75
C ALA A 142 15.02 -2.27 -11.26
N ARG A 143 16.26 -1.95 -11.68
CA ARG A 143 17.48 -2.64 -11.20
C ARG A 143 17.71 -2.49 -9.69
N LYS A 144 17.29 -1.37 -9.10
CA LYS A 144 17.36 -1.16 -7.65
C LYS A 144 16.31 -2.00 -6.93
N LEU A 145 15.10 -2.11 -7.49
CA LEU A 145 14.02 -2.92 -6.94
C LEU A 145 14.38 -4.41 -6.91
N GLU A 146 14.96 -4.94 -7.99
CA GLU A 146 15.40 -6.35 -8.08
C GLU A 146 16.37 -6.77 -6.97
N LYS A 147 17.09 -5.81 -6.36
CA LYS A 147 18.06 -6.05 -5.27
C LYS A 147 17.46 -5.75 -3.89
N SER A 148 16.18 -5.50 -3.80
CA SER A 148 15.48 -5.14 -2.58
C SER A 148 14.51 -6.24 -2.13
N PRO A 149 14.01 -6.19 -0.89
CA PRO A 149 12.97 -7.10 -0.45
C PRO A 149 11.57 -6.77 -1.01
N PHE A 150 11.42 -5.67 -1.74
CA PHE A 150 10.14 -5.27 -2.32
C PHE A 150 9.87 -5.99 -3.64
N GLN A 151 8.63 -6.40 -3.84
CA GLN A 151 8.15 -7.02 -5.06
C GLN A 151 7.32 -6.04 -5.88
N LEU A 152 7.48 -6.08 -7.20
CA LEU A 152 6.61 -5.35 -8.12
C LEU A 152 5.31 -6.12 -8.29
N GLU A 153 4.20 -5.51 -7.91
CA GLU A 153 2.87 -6.06 -7.95
C GLU A 153 1.91 -5.26 -8.83
N GLY A 154 0.69 -5.74 -8.95
CA GLY A 154 -0.40 -5.17 -9.72
C GLY A 154 -0.92 -6.12 -10.78
N GLU A 155 -2.12 -5.88 -11.26
CA GLU A 155 -2.78 -6.74 -12.25
C GLU A 155 -2.12 -6.60 -13.62
N LEU A 156 -1.80 -7.72 -14.26
CA LEU A 156 -1.29 -7.76 -15.63
C LEU A 156 -2.43 -7.65 -16.65
N TYR A 157 -2.15 -7.05 -17.80
CA TYR A 157 -3.04 -7.17 -18.94
C TYR A 157 -3.06 -8.62 -19.46
N LYS A 158 -4.24 -9.13 -19.84
CA LYS A 158 -4.37 -10.45 -20.46
C LYS A 158 -3.57 -10.58 -21.77
N ARG A 159 -3.44 -9.47 -22.50
CA ARG A 159 -2.60 -9.35 -23.69
C ARG A 159 -1.56 -8.28 -23.43
N PRO A 160 -0.27 -8.57 -23.61
CA PRO A 160 0.78 -7.57 -23.48
C PRO A 160 0.50 -6.33 -24.33
N LYS A 161 0.84 -5.17 -23.81
CA LYS A 161 0.70 -3.87 -24.52
C LYS A 161 1.93 -3.52 -25.35
N GLY A 162 3.07 -4.17 -25.06
CA GLY A 162 4.32 -3.98 -25.78
C GLY A 162 5.46 -4.79 -25.15
N ASP A 163 6.64 -4.68 -25.74
CA ASP A 163 7.87 -5.31 -25.26
C ASP A 163 9.03 -4.29 -25.20
N PRO A 164 9.19 -3.59 -24.07
CA PRO A 164 10.31 -2.69 -23.84
C PRO A 164 11.58 -3.42 -23.35
N GLY A 165 11.70 -4.71 -23.58
CA GLY A 165 12.78 -5.57 -23.09
C GLY A 165 12.49 -6.18 -21.69
N PRO A 166 13.28 -7.18 -21.29
CA PRO A 166 12.97 -8.06 -20.16
C PRO A 166 12.89 -7.32 -18.82
N LEU A 167 13.68 -6.29 -18.61
CA LEU A 167 13.68 -5.52 -17.36
C LEU A 167 12.40 -4.71 -17.18
N LEU A 168 11.90 -4.08 -18.24
CA LEU A 168 10.75 -3.16 -18.15
C LEU A 168 9.43 -3.78 -18.61
N ALA A 169 9.42 -4.96 -19.26
CA ALA A 169 8.19 -5.64 -19.64
C ALA A 169 7.25 -5.92 -18.45
N PRO A 170 7.74 -6.29 -17.23
CA PRO A 170 6.88 -6.42 -16.04
C PRO A 170 6.19 -5.12 -15.62
N TRP A 171 6.79 -3.97 -15.85
CA TRP A 171 6.25 -2.65 -15.53
C TRP A 171 5.25 -2.19 -16.60
N TYR A 172 5.61 -2.37 -17.85
CA TYR A 172 4.88 -1.92 -19.04
C TYR A 172 3.50 -2.58 -19.19
N ASN A 173 3.44 -3.87 -18.83
CA ASN A 173 2.28 -4.71 -19.09
C ASN A 173 1.32 -4.85 -17.90
N ARG A 174 1.39 -3.92 -16.91
CA ARG A 174 0.47 -3.89 -15.77
C ARG A 174 -0.66 -2.89 -15.96
N LYS A 175 -1.81 -3.19 -15.32
CA LYS A 175 -2.97 -2.28 -15.22
C LYS A 175 -2.85 -1.34 -14.02
N SER A 176 -2.11 -1.75 -13.00
CA SER A 176 -1.78 -0.98 -11.81
C SER A 176 -0.36 -1.33 -11.37
N ILE A 177 0.26 -0.48 -10.59
CA ILE A 177 1.61 -0.71 -10.05
C ILE A 177 1.57 -0.51 -8.54
N SER A 178 2.09 -1.48 -7.82
CA SER A 178 2.43 -1.39 -6.41
C SER A 178 3.76 -2.10 -6.14
N PHE A 179 4.35 -1.72 -5.03
CA PHE A 179 5.59 -2.30 -4.49
C PHE A 179 5.28 -2.74 -3.08
N ALA A 180 5.33 -4.03 -2.84
CA ALA A 180 4.97 -4.63 -1.57
C ALA A 180 6.15 -5.38 -0.96
N ARG A 181 6.24 -5.36 0.34
CA ARG A 181 7.05 -6.25 1.15
C ARG A 181 6.12 -6.92 2.15
N ASP A 182 5.96 -8.23 1.98
CA ASP A 182 5.16 -9.08 2.85
C ASP A 182 6.06 -9.81 3.84
N GLU A 183 5.62 -9.87 5.08
CA GLU A 183 6.30 -10.53 6.18
C GLU A 183 5.31 -11.36 7.01
N ASN A 184 5.78 -12.43 7.64
CA ASN A 184 4.95 -13.23 8.54
C ASN A 184 4.60 -12.46 9.82
N CYS A 185 3.46 -12.81 10.43
CA CYS A 185 3.02 -12.24 11.72
C CYS A 185 3.87 -12.77 12.89
N GLU A 186 5.17 -12.44 12.89
CA GLU A 186 6.14 -12.86 13.91
C GLU A 186 7.23 -11.80 14.13
N GLY A 187 8.11 -12.05 15.07
CA GLY A 187 9.34 -11.28 15.28
C GLY A 187 9.09 -9.77 15.41
N LEU A 188 9.47 -9.03 14.37
CA LEU A 188 9.48 -7.58 14.39
C LEU A 188 8.07 -6.95 14.46
N LEU A 189 7.02 -7.67 14.01
CA LEU A 189 5.64 -7.22 14.18
C LEU A 189 5.30 -6.86 15.64
N PHE A 190 5.89 -7.59 16.58
CA PHE A 190 5.63 -7.45 18.01
C PHE A 190 6.61 -6.53 18.72
N GLN A 191 7.43 -5.78 17.96
CA GLN A 191 8.47 -4.90 18.51
C GLN A 191 8.24 -3.45 18.08
N PRO A 192 8.66 -2.47 18.89
CA PRO A 192 8.57 -1.06 18.54
C PRO A 192 9.37 -0.70 17.28
N GLU A 193 10.43 -1.45 16.96
CA GLU A 193 11.30 -1.29 15.80
C GLU A 193 10.59 -1.56 14.46
N LEU A 194 9.38 -2.10 14.47
CA LEU A 194 8.55 -2.17 13.27
C LEU A 194 8.34 -0.78 12.64
N ALA A 195 8.20 0.25 13.46
CA ALA A 195 8.05 1.62 12.95
C ALA A 195 9.25 2.06 12.11
N ASP A 196 10.47 1.69 12.55
CA ASP A 196 11.70 2.01 11.82
C ASP A 196 11.79 1.21 10.52
N GLN A 197 11.44 -0.07 10.54
CA GLN A 197 11.41 -0.92 9.34
C GLN A 197 10.45 -0.35 8.28
N VAL A 198 9.24 0.04 8.68
CA VAL A 198 8.25 0.62 7.76
C VAL A 198 8.75 1.95 7.20
N LEU A 199 9.32 2.80 8.05
CA LEU A 199 9.89 4.09 7.65
C LEU A 199 11.05 3.91 6.66
N GLU A 200 11.98 3.00 6.92
CA GLU A 200 13.07 2.68 5.99
C GLU A 200 12.54 2.20 4.64
N GLY A 201 11.50 1.37 4.66
CA GLY A 201 10.81 0.93 3.45
C GLY A 201 10.20 2.09 2.67
N PHE A 202 9.53 3.02 3.33
CA PHE A 202 8.96 4.21 2.67
C PHE A 202 10.04 5.15 2.12
N ARG A 203 11.16 5.31 2.83
CA ARG A 203 12.32 6.06 2.34
C ARG A 203 12.95 5.40 1.11
N PHE A 204 13.07 4.06 1.10
CA PHE A 204 13.53 3.32 -0.07
C PHE A 204 12.60 3.53 -1.27
N LEU A 205 11.28 3.53 -1.04
CA LEU A 205 10.26 3.67 -2.08
C LEU A 205 9.99 5.12 -2.51
N LYS A 206 10.52 6.13 -1.80
CA LYS A 206 10.33 7.55 -2.13
C LYS A 206 10.70 7.90 -3.59
N PRO A 207 11.81 7.44 -4.19
CA PRO A 207 12.10 7.70 -5.60
C PRO A 207 11.07 7.09 -6.57
N TYR A 208 10.47 5.96 -6.23
CA TYR A 208 9.38 5.34 -7.03
C TYR A 208 8.09 6.14 -6.90
N TYR A 209 7.81 6.62 -5.68
CA TYR A 209 6.69 7.53 -5.44
C TYR A 209 6.80 8.78 -6.30
N ASP A 210 7.97 9.44 -6.32
CA ASP A 210 8.22 10.64 -7.11
C ASP A 210 8.07 10.37 -8.61
N TYR A 211 8.61 9.25 -9.07
CA TYR A 211 8.50 8.85 -10.47
C TYR A 211 7.04 8.66 -10.88
N MET A 212 6.25 7.94 -10.06
CA MET A 212 4.82 7.72 -10.34
C MET A 212 4.01 9.00 -10.21
N LEU A 213 4.29 9.83 -9.21
CA LEU A 213 3.64 11.13 -9.02
C LEU A 213 3.87 12.06 -10.22
N SER A 214 5.09 12.09 -10.75
CA SER A 214 5.46 12.94 -11.87
C SER A 214 4.73 12.61 -13.17
N LEU A 215 4.14 11.42 -13.32
CA LEU A 215 3.30 11.06 -14.47
C LEU A 215 2.07 11.95 -14.61
N ALA A 216 1.60 12.56 -13.53
CA ALA A 216 0.48 13.50 -13.57
C ALA A 216 0.74 14.65 -14.55
N GLY A 217 1.99 15.15 -14.61
CA GLY A 217 2.43 16.23 -15.50
C GLY A 217 2.67 15.84 -16.96
N ASP A 218 2.73 14.55 -17.29
CA ASP A 218 2.92 14.11 -18.67
C ASP A 218 1.63 14.31 -19.49
N PRO A 219 1.76 14.61 -20.79
CA PRO A 219 0.61 14.67 -21.68
C PRO A 219 -0.07 13.28 -21.78
N ALA A 220 -1.38 13.27 -21.92
CA ALA A 220 -2.08 12.04 -22.25
C ALA A 220 -1.66 11.59 -23.66
N PRO A 221 -1.29 10.30 -23.86
CA PRO A 221 -0.94 9.82 -25.18
C PRO A 221 -2.13 9.91 -26.14
N GLU A 222 -1.88 10.25 -27.39
CA GLU A 222 -2.89 10.25 -28.44
C GLU A 222 -3.32 8.80 -28.75
N GLY A 223 -4.64 8.53 -28.84
CA GLY A 223 -5.20 7.24 -29.20
C GLY A 223 -6.08 6.61 -28.10
N ARG A 224 -6.63 5.41 -28.38
CA ARG A 224 -7.41 4.66 -27.40
C ARG A 224 -6.48 4.11 -26.31
N VAL A 225 -6.69 4.58 -25.10
CA VAL A 225 -6.03 4.15 -23.87
C VAL A 225 -6.43 2.71 -23.48
#